data_8f7f12740eb5449e063e4d8517110008
#
_entry.id   8f7f12740eb5449e063e4d8517110008
#
_cell.length_a   1.000
_cell.length_b   1.000
_cell.length_c   1.000
_cell.angle_alpha   90.00
_cell.angle_beta   90.00
_cell.angle_gamma   90.00
#
_symmetry.space_group_name_H-M   'P 1'
#
loop_
_entity.id
_entity.type
_entity.pdbx_description
1 polymer ?
#
loop_
_entity_poly.entity_id
_entity_poly.type
_entity_poly.pdbx_seq_one_letter_code
_entity_poly.pdbx_strand_id
1 'polypeptide(L)'
;MAVEMSRDRFERLVQDALAELPPEFQRYLNGLEVRVEDYPDDELMAEWGLVPPDYPFGMYEGPSLPDVDTPRDFPGTIVLYQRPLETWCQNVAELRDQVRRTVYHELGHRFGFSDEGMLDELRGGAGTPWSEGARQAEAERHLRQAEHDLGAAEALLAAGSLDWALDAALVAADRSLRALLLSRGEDPEAIAHDGIPDLLARAVRHVPELRSLRPLLRLDGIALDMGDAGAPPPAERVRPRTAHDAVAYARELLAAARHARGGG
;
A
#
# COMPACT_ATOMS: atom_id res chain seq x y z
N MET A 1 -23.89 -8.04 -13.70
CA MET A 1 -24.85 -7.95 -12.58
C MET A 1 -24.02 -7.99 -11.32
N ALA A 2 -24.28 -7.11 -10.35
CA ALA A 2 -23.58 -7.14 -9.07
C ALA A 2 -23.67 -8.55 -8.45
N VAL A 3 -22.62 -8.97 -7.75
CA VAL A 3 -22.64 -10.23 -7.00
C VAL A 3 -23.44 -9.99 -5.73
N GLU A 4 -24.39 -10.86 -5.45
CA GLU A 4 -25.18 -10.79 -4.21
C GLU A 4 -25.12 -12.15 -3.50
N MET A 5 -24.76 -12.17 -2.24
CA MET A 5 -24.77 -13.40 -1.44
C MET A 5 -25.18 -13.15 0.01
N SER A 6 -25.56 -14.23 0.72
CA SER A 6 -25.85 -14.14 2.14
C SER A 6 -24.60 -13.83 2.95
N ARG A 7 -24.77 -13.21 4.13
CA ARG A 7 -23.70 -12.94 5.07
C ARG A 7 -22.84 -14.18 5.35
N ASP A 8 -23.45 -15.29 5.69
CA ASP A 8 -22.75 -16.55 5.97
C ASP A 8 -21.89 -17.05 4.80
N ARG A 9 -22.33 -16.80 3.55
CA ARG A 9 -21.59 -17.19 2.36
C ARG A 9 -20.42 -16.23 2.13
N PHE A 10 -20.61 -14.95 2.36
CA PHE A 10 -19.57 -13.94 2.27
C PHE A 10 -18.48 -14.18 3.33
N GLU A 11 -18.86 -14.44 4.58
CA GLU A 11 -17.91 -14.75 5.65
C GLU A 11 -17.09 -16.01 5.34
N ARG A 12 -17.70 -17.06 4.75
CA ARG A 12 -16.92 -18.22 4.27
C ARG A 12 -15.95 -17.85 3.17
N LEU A 13 -16.34 -17.00 2.22
CA LEU A 13 -15.45 -16.51 1.18
C LEU A 13 -14.28 -15.74 1.76
N VAL A 14 -14.52 -14.91 2.79
CA VAL A 14 -13.46 -14.21 3.53
C VAL A 14 -12.52 -15.20 4.19
N GLN A 15 -13.02 -16.22 4.88
CA GLN A 15 -12.20 -17.25 5.52
C GLN A 15 -11.35 -18.02 4.49
N ASP A 16 -11.92 -18.36 3.36
CA ASP A 16 -11.20 -19.01 2.27
C ASP A 16 -10.08 -18.10 1.73
N ALA A 17 -10.36 -16.81 1.55
CA ALA A 17 -9.37 -15.84 1.11
C ALA A 17 -8.21 -15.67 2.11
N LEU A 18 -8.53 -15.65 3.41
CA LEU A 18 -7.51 -15.61 4.48
C LEU A 18 -6.65 -16.88 4.52
N ALA A 19 -7.23 -18.04 4.28
CA ALA A 19 -6.51 -19.31 4.26
C ALA A 19 -5.53 -19.42 3.07
N GLU A 20 -5.77 -18.67 1.99
CA GLU A 20 -4.89 -18.59 0.81
C GLU A 20 -3.73 -17.61 0.97
N LEU A 21 -3.70 -16.85 2.07
CA LEU A 21 -2.57 -15.97 2.35
C LEU A 21 -1.27 -16.80 2.48
N PRO A 22 -0.14 -16.32 1.94
CA PRO A 22 1.13 -16.97 2.13
C PRO A 22 1.45 -17.21 3.61
N PRO A 23 2.12 -18.33 3.97
CA PRO A 23 2.37 -18.70 5.36
C PRO A 23 3.07 -17.62 6.19
N GLU A 24 3.91 -16.81 5.57
CA GLU A 24 4.59 -15.67 6.18
C GLU A 24 3.62 -14.57 6.65
N PHE A 25 2.45 -14.43 6.02
CA PHE A 25 1.40 -13.49 6.43
C PHE A 25 0.41 -14.10 7.42
N GLN A 26 0.19 -15.41 7.37
CA GLN A 26 -0.73 -16.09 8.31
C GLN A 26 -0.33 -15.89 9.77
N ARG A 27 0.97 -15.80 10.06
CA ARG A 27 1.46 -15.51 11.42
C ARG A 27 0.99 -14.16 11.98
N TYR A 28 0.70 -13.20 11.10
CA TYR A 28 0.25 -11.87 11.47
C TYR A 28 -1.26 -11.76 11.64
N LEU A 29 -2.00 -12.77 11.21
CA LEU A 29 -3.43 -12.92 11.51
C LEU A 29 -3.67 -13.34 12.97
N ASN A 30 -2.65 -13.84 13.66
CA ASN A 30 -2.77 -14.19 15.06
C ASN A 30 -3.06 -12.92 15.91
N GLY A 31 -4.18 -12.92 16.65
CA GLY A 31 -4.62 -11.77 17.44
C GLY A 31 -5.32 -10.68 16.60
N LEU A 32 -5.61 -10.95 15.33
CA LEU A 32 -6.39 -10.09 14.46
C LEU A 32 -7.80 -10.64 14.31
N GLU A 33 -8.81 -9.82 14.59
CA GLU A 33 -10.20 -10.12 14.27
C GLU A 33 -10.50 -9.66 12.83
N VAL A 34 -11.24 -10.47 12.07
CA VAL A 34 -11.79 -10.04 10.78
C VAL A 34 -13.31 -10.02 10.91
N ARG A 35 -13.88 -8.83 10.81
CA ARG A 35 -15.32 -8.57 10.96
C ARG A 35 -15.90 -8.16 9.60
N VAL A 36 -17.12 -8.57 9.33
CA VAL A 36 -17.85 -8.19 8.11
C VAL A 36 -19.03 -7.32 8.50
N GLU A 37 -19.17 -6.19 7.84
CA GLU A 37 -20.30 -5.27 7.97
C GLU A 37 -20.96 -5.05 6.60
N ASP A 38 -22.20 -4.52 6.58
CA ASP A 38 -22.86 -4.26 5.29
C ASP A 38 -22.29 -3.01 4.61
N TYR A 39 -22.18 -1.92 5.34
CA TYR A 39 -21.61 -0.63 4.93
C TYR A 39 -20.83 0.00 6.08
N PRO A 40 -19.89 0.91 5.79
CA PRO A 40 -19.33 1.79 6.82
C PRO A 40 -20.46 2.64 7.42
N ASP A 41 -20.32 3.03 8.68
CA ASP A 41 -21.26 3.93 9.31
C ASP A 41 -21.12 5.38 8.80
N ASP A 42 -22.16 6.19 9.06
CA ASP A 42 -22.20 7.57 8.58
C ASP A 42 -21.13 8.46 9.23
N GLU A 43 -20.69 8.14 10.45
CA GLU A 43 -19.68 8.89 11.19
C GLU A 43 -18.30 8.70 10.54
N LEU A 44 -17.94 7.46 10.21
CA LEU A 44 -16.71 7.12 9.48
C LEU A 44 -16.69 7.76 8.08
N MET A 45 -17.81 7.68 7.36
CA MET A 45 -17.93 8.30 6.04
C MET A 45 -17.72 9.82 6.11
N ALA A 46 -18.28 10.47 7.14
CA ALA A 46 -18.11 11.91 7.34
C ALA A 46 -16.67 12.28 7.73
N GLU A 47 -16.03 11.48 8.60
CA GLU A 47 -14.64 11.68 9.02
C GLU A 47 -13.68 11.62 7.81
N TRP A 48 -13.90 10.67 6.89
CA TRP A 48 -13.07 10.51 5.70
C TRP A 48 -13.49 11.41 4.52
N GLY A 49 -14.55 12.19 4.69
CA GLY A 49 -15.07 13.08 3.65
C GLY A 49 -15.64 12.33 2.44
N LEU A 50 -16.03 11.07 2.64
CA LEU A 50 -16.59 10.21 1.60
C LEU A 50 -18.10 10.36 1.54
N VAL A 51 -18.66 10.24 0.34
CA VAL A 51 -20.11 10.28 0.09
C VAL A 51 -20.51 9.13 -0.84
N PRO A 52 -21.69 8.52 -0.64
CA PRO A 52 -22.17 7.52 -1.59
C PRO A 52 -22.11 8.01 -3.05
N PRO A 53 -21.67 7.18 -4.02
CA PRO A 53 -21.38 5.74 -3.88
C PRO A 53 -19.93 5.38 -3.53
N ASP A 54 -19.09 6.32 -3.16
CA ASP A 54 -17.67 6.13 -2.86
C ASP A 54 -17.48 5.53 -1.46
N TYR A 55 -17.70 4.22 -1.35
CA TYR A 55 -17.50 3.48 -0.10
C TYR A 55 -16.13 2.79 -0.07
N PRO A 56 -15.44 2.77 1.08
CA PRO A 56 -14.28 1.91 1.26
C PRO A 56 -14.68 0.44 1.22
N PHE A 57 -13.74 -0.44 0.89
CA PHE A 57 -13.95 -1.89 0.89
C PHE A 57 -13.63 -2.53 2.23
N GLY A 58 -12.80 -1.88 3.03
CA GLY A 58 -12.43 -2.32 4.36
C GLY A 58 -11.80 -1.20 5.16
N MET A 59 -11.43 -1.51 6.39
CA MET A 59 -10.73 -0.62 7.31
C MET A 59 -9.98 -1.45 8.35
N TYR A 60 -8.79 -1.00 8.75
CA TYR A 60 -8.08 -1.53 9.90
C TYR A 60 -8.35 -0.67 11.14
N GLU A 61 -8.82 -1.29 12.20
CA GLU A 61 -9.01 -0.71 13.51
C GLU A 61 -7.95 -1.28 14.47
N GLY A 62 -7.03 -0.46 14.92
CA GLY A 62 -6.03 -0.89 15.89
C GLY A 62 -4.73 -0.09 15.82
N PRO A 63 -3.82 -0.32 16.76
CA PRO A 63 -2.52 0.31 16.75
C PRO A 63 -1.67 -0.25 15.59
N SER A 64 -0.93 0.63 14.92
CA SER A 64 0.13 0.20 14.02
C SER A 64 1.23 -0.51 14.80
N LEU A 65 1.75 -1.62 14.28
CA LEU A 65 2.88 -2.31 14.89
C LEU A 65 4.16 -1.51 14.64
N PRO A 66 4.83 -0.98 15.67
CA PRO A 66 6.03 -0.16 15.50
C PRO A 66 7.26 -0.96 15.06
N ASP A 67 7.22 -2.31 15.25
CA ASP A 67 8.32 -3.22 14.92
C ASP A 67 7.82 -4.62 14.61
N VAL A 68 8.48 -5.32 13.68
CA VAL A 68 8.19 -6.72 13.31
C VAL A 68 8.37 -7.69 14.47
N ASP A 69 9.14 -7.31 15.48
CA ASP A 69 9.42 -8.07 16.69
C ASP A 69 8.48 -7.75 17.86
N THR A 70 7.47 -6.88 17.66
CA THR A 70 6.49 -6.56 18.71
C THR A 70 5.66 -7.80 19.08
N PRO A 71 5.41 -8.06 20.39
CA PRO A 71 4.68 -9.24 20.83
C PRO A 71 3.30 -9.38 20.17
N ARG A 72 2.96 -10.61 19.83
CA ARG A 72 1.82 -11.08 19.03
C ARG A 72 0.42 -10.79 19.60
N ASP A 73 0.32 -10.08 20.72
CA ASP A 73 -0.92 -9.89 21.49
C ASP A 73 -1.52 -8.48 21.31
N PHE A 74 -1.14 -7.74 20.27
CA PHE A 74 -1.81 -6.48 19.96
C PHE A 74 -3.13 -6.76 19.23
N PRO A 75 -4.27 -6.53 19.88
CA PRO A 75 -5.57 -6.71 19.24
C PRO A 75 -5.73 -5.68 18.12
N GLY A 76 -6.21 -6.13 16.99
CA GLY A 76 -6.60 -5.28 15.87
C GLY A 76 -7.76 -5.94 15.15
N THR A 77 -8.54 -5.15 14.44
CA THR A 77 -9.69 -5.64 13.67
C THR A 77 -9.56 -5.15 12.23
N ILE A 78 -9.74 -6.05 11.28
CA ILE A 78 -10.03 -5.68 9.89
C ILE A 78 -11.53 -5.74 9.71
N VAL A 79 -12.14 -4.63 9.33
CA VAL A 79 -13.54 -4.57 8.94
C VAL A 79 -13.63 -4.62 7.43
N LEU A 80 -14.47 -5.51 6.90
CA LEU A 80 -14.74 -5.63 5.47
C LEU A 80 -16.19 -5.24 5.19
N TYR A 81 -16.42 -4.38 4.20
CA TYR A 81 -17.75 -3.91 3.84
C TYR A 81 -18.34 -4.71 2.69
N GLN A 82 -19.27 -5.61 3.02
CA GLN A 82 -19.83 -6.59 2.08
C GLN A 82 -20.47 -5.93 0.85
N ARG A 83 -21.34 -4.94 1.04
CA ARG A 83 -22.13 -4.36 -0.07
C ARG A 83 -21.30 -3.55 -1.06
N PRO A 84 -20.36 -2.72 -0.62
CA PRO A 84 -19.39 -2.10 -1.52
C PRO A 84 -18.62 -3.12 -2.37
N LEU A 85 -18.07 -4.17 -1.75
CA LEU A 85 -17.35 -5.24 -2.41
C LEU A 85 -18.21 -6.00 -3.43
N GLU A 86 -19.44 -6.36 -3.05
CA GLU A 86 -20.40 -7.03 -3.96
C GLU A 86 -20.80 -6.14 -5.13
N THR A 87 -20.98 -4.84 -4.89
CA THR A 87 -21.39 -3.88 -5.93
C THR A 87 -20.27 -3.64 -6.95
N TRP A 88 -19.04 -3.66 -6.48
CA TRP A 88 -17.86 -3.45 -7.31
C TRP A 88 -17.57 -4.64 -8.22
N CYS A 89 -17.77 -5.87 -7.74
CA CYS A 89 -17.38 -7.09 -8.44
C CYS A 89 -18.48 -7.62 -9.34
N GLN A 90 -18.11 -8.19 -10.49
CA GLN A 90 -19.05 -8.73 -11.48
C GLN A 90 -19.34 -10.22 -11.30
N ASN A 91 -18.47 -10.94 -10.58
CA ASN A 91 -18.59 -12.37 -10.33
C ASN A 91 -17.90 -12.77 -9.02
N VAL A 92 -18.15 -14.01 -8.56
CA VAL A 92 -17.64 -14.51 -7.27
C VAL A 92 -16.13 -14.67 -7.25
N ALA A 93 -15.50 -14.96 -8.38
CA ALA A 93 -14.03 -15.10 -8.45
C ALA A 93 -13.36 -13.73 -8.26
N GLU A 94 -13.89 -12.70 -8.90
CA GLU A 94 -13.45 -11.32 -8.74
C GLU A 94 -13.68 -10.81 -7.31
N LEU A 95 -14.85 -11.13 -6.73
CA LEU A 95 -15.14 -10.79 -5.33
C LEU A 95 -14.14 -11.44 -4.37
N ARG A 96 -13.81 -12.71 -4.58
CA ARG A 96 -12.81 -13.41 -3.77
C ARG A 96 -11.43 -12.76 -3.86
N ASP A 97 -11.02 -12.38 -5.08
CA ASP A 97 -9.76 -11.71 -5.31
C ASP A 97 -9.75 -10.31 -4.66
N GLN A 98 -10.85 -9.56 -4.80
CA GLN A 98 -10.98 -8.25 -4.19
C GLN A 98 -10.99 -8.31 -2.65
N VAL A 99 -11.68 -9.27 -2.05
CA VAL A 99 -11.63 -9.51 -0.59
C VAL A 99 -10.20 -9.78 -0.14
N ARG A 100 -9.47 -10.66 -0.85
CA ARG A 100 -8.06 -10.93 -0.55
C ARG A 100 -7.22 -9.65 -0.62
N ARG A 101 -7.41 -8.82 -1.65
CA ARG A 101 -6.74 -7.52 -1.82
C ARG A 101 -7.01 -6.59 -0.67
N THR A 102 -8.28 -6.43 -0.30
CA THR A 102 -8.68 -5.57 0.81
C THR A 102 -8.02 -6.03 2.11
N VAL A 103 -8.05 -7.34 2.40
CA VAL A 103 -7.38 -7.87 3.61
C VAL A 103 -5.88 -7.58 3.60
N TYR A 104 -5.19 -7.74 2.46
CA TYR A 104 -3.77 -7.40 2.36
C TYR A 104 -3.51 -5.91 2.58
N HIS A 105 -4.37 -5.06 2.02
CA HIS A 105 -4.29 -3.62 2.20
C HIS A 105 -4.42 -3.26 3.69
N GLU A 106 -5.44 -3.78 4.36
CA GLU A 106 -5.68 -3.52 5.78
C GLU A 106 -4.60 -4.12 6.70
N LEU A 107 -4.03 -5.27 6.34
CA LEU A 107 -2.83 -5.79 6.99
C LEU A 107 -1.65 -4.84 6.82
N GLY A 108 -1.54 -4.17 5.68
CA GLY A 108 -0.58 -3.11 5.46
C GLY A 108 -0.69 -2.03 6.53
N HIS A 109 -1.90 -1.50 6.80
CA HIS A 109 -2.13 -0.51 7.86
C HIS A 109 -1.70 -0.99 9.25
N ARG A 110 -1.91 -2.27 9.57
CA ARG A 110 -1.38 -2.86 10.80
C ARG A 110 0.14 -2.79 10.89
N PHE A 111 0.85 -2.87 9.76
CA PHE A 111 2.31 -2.72 9.71
C PHE A 111 2.78 -1.26 9.65
N GLY A 112 1.85 -0.30 9.81
CA GLY A 112 2.16 1.11 9.73
C GLY A 112 2.27 1.64 8.29
N PHE A 113 1.77 0.86 7.31
CA PHE A 113 1.51 1.39 5.99
C PHE A 113 0.34 2.36 6.09
N SER A 114 0.58 3.65 6.09
CA SER A 114 -0.50 4.64 6.13
C SER A 114 -0.79 5.14 4.72
N ASP A 115 -2.05 5.13 4.33
CA ASP A 115 -2.54 6.10 3.38
C ASP A 115 -2.42 7.47 4.05
N GLU A 116 -1.65 8.35 3.46
CA GLU A 116 -1.50 9.81 3.64
C GLU A 116 -1.84 10.51 4.99
N GLY A 117 -2.38 9.83 6.01
CA GLY A 117 -2.99 10.44 7.19
C GLY A 117 -2.04 10.95 8.29
N MET A 118 -0.73 10.67 8.26
CA MET A 118 0.17 11.02 9.36
C MET A 118 0.95 12.33 9.16
N LEU A 119 0.69 13.06 8.08
CA LEU A 119 1.32 14.36 7.82
C LEU A 119 0.72 15.49 8.68
N ASP A 120 -0.49 15.31 9.22
CA ASP A 120 -1.18 16.39 9.95
C ASP A 120 -0.67 16.62 11.38
N GLU A 121 -0.14 15.62 12.06
CA GLU A 121 0.40 15.81 13.42
C GLU A 121 1.76 16.54 13.46
N LEU A 122 2.52 16.54 12.35
CA LEU A 122 3.76 17.31 12.22
C LEU A 122 3.55 18.71 11.63
N ARG A 123 2.34 19.01 11.17
CA ARG A 123 1.95 20.35 10.75
C ARG A 123 1.78 21.26 11.97
N GLY A 124 2.88 21.75 12.48
CA GLY A 124 2.84 22.98 13.29
C GLY A 124 2.33 24.14 12.44
N GLY A 125 1.02 24.32 12.38
CA GLY A 125 0.34 25.52 11.84
C GLY A 125 0.58 25.82 10.35
N ALA A 126 -0.47 26.06 9.62
CA ALA A 126 -0.43 26.47 8.21
C ALA A 126 0.59 27.61 7.99
N GLY A 127 1.57 27.37 7.14
CA GLY A 127 2.48 28.38 6.63
C GLY A 127 3.89 28.42 7.24
N THR A 128 4.25 27.52 8.16
CA THR A 128 5.65 27.45 8.65
C THR A 128 6.45 26.50 7.75
N PRO A 129 7.55 26.97 7.11
CA PRO A 129 8.40 26.09 6.33
C PRO A 129 8.91 24.92 7.19
N TRP A 130 8.92 23.72 6.62
CA TRP A 130 9.46 22.55 7.30
C TRP A 130 10.90 22.80 7.73
N SER A 131 11.19 22.59 9.01
CA SER A 131 12.57 22.64 9.47
C SER A 131 13.38 21.50 8.83
N GLU A 132 14.69 21.70 8.69
CA GLU A 132 15.58 20.65 8.18
C GLU A 132 15.47 19.36 9.01
N GLY A 133 15.40 19.49 10.35
CA GLY A 133 15.23 18.36 11.25
C GLY A 133 13.91 17.62 11.04
N ALA A 134 12.81 18.34 10.79
CA ALA A 134 11.51 17.74 10.50
C ALA A 134 11.51 17.01 9.14
N ARG A 135 12.10 17.60 8.10
CA ARG A 135 12.29 16.93 6.80
C ARG A 135 13.12 15.66 6.90
N GLN A 136 14.21 15.72 7.68
CA GLN A 136 15.07 14.55 7.89
C GLN A 136 14.35 13.43 8.65
N ALA A 137 13.56 13.77 9.67
CA ALA A 137 12.76 12.80 10.40
C ALA A 137 11.70 12.14 9.49
N GLU A 138 11.09 12.94 8.61
CA GLU A 138 10.12 12.43 7.62
C GLU A 138 10.80 11.53 6.58
N ALA A 139 11.94 11.95 6.05
CA ALA A 139 12.74 11.13 5.14
C ALA A 139 13.11 9.78 5.77
N GLU A 140 13.44 9.79 7.06
CA GLU A 140 13.72 8.55 7.81
C GLU A 140 12.54 7.63 7.93
N ARG A 141 11.33 8.18 8.19
CA ARG A 141 10.10 7.37 8.23
C ARG A 141 9.83 6.71 6.90
N HIS A 142 9.87 7.49 5.81
CA HIS A 142 9.71 6.94 4.46
C HIS A 142 10.76 5.87 4.15
N LEU A 143 12.01 6.08 4.57
CA LEU A 143 13.09 5.14 4.30
C LEU A 143 12.86 3.81 5.02
N ARG A 144 12.55 3.83 6.33
CA ARG A 144 12.24 2.61 7.10
C ARG A 144 11.05 1.86 6.50
N GLN A 145 10.03 2.61 6.12
CA GLN A 145 8.84 1.98 5.54
C GLN A 145 9.14 1.39 4.16
N ALA A 146 9.92 2.07 3.32
CA ALA A 146 10.35 1.54 2.02
C ALA A 146 11.16 0.24 2.18
N GLU A 147 11.98 0.12 3.22
CA GLU A 147 12.71 -1.12 3.56
C GLU A 147 11.75 -2.27 3.87
N HIS A 148 10.73 -1.97 4.62
CA HIS A 148 9.68 -2.93 4.99
C HIS A 148 8.91 -3.41 3.76
N ASP A 149 8.47 -2.46 2.94
CA ASP A 149 7.68 -2.74 1.73
C ASP A 149 8.49 -3.56 0.71
N LEU A 150 9.77 -3.23 0.57
CA LEU A 150 10.66 -4.02 -0.27
C LEU A 150 10.82 -5.44 0.25
N GLY A 151 10.95 -5.62 1.57
CA GLY A 151 11.00 -6.95 2.18
C GLY A 151 9.71 -7.75 1.93
N ALA A 152 8.55 -7.10 2.02
CA ALA A 152 7.27 -7.70 1.68
C ALA A 152 7.19 -8.06 0.19
N ALA A 153 7.63 -7.18 -0.71
CA ALA A 153 7.66 -7.43 -2.15
C ALA A 153 8.53 -8.65 -2.50
N GLU A 154 9.70 -8.77 -1.85
CA GLU A 154 10.61 -9.91 -2.04
C GLU A 154 9.99 -11.22 -1.56
N ALA A 155 9.31 -11.21 -0.41
CA ALA A 155 8.62 -12.38 0.13
C ALA A 155 7.46 -12.81 -0.78
N LEU A 156 6.64 -11.86 -1.25
CA LEU A 156 5.54 -12.12 -2.18
C LEU A 156 6.05 -12.66 -3.53
N LEU A 157 7.16 -12.12 -4.03
CA LEU A 157 7.79 -12.60 -5.25
C LEU A 157 8.28 -14.04 -5.09
N ALA A 158 8.88 -14.37 -3.97
CA ALA A 158 9.33 -15.72 -3.65
C ALA A 158 8.17 -16.71 -3.50
N ALA A 159 7.03 -16.24 -2.99
CA ALA A 159 5.78 -17.01 -2.89
C ALA A 159 5.04 -17.18 -4.22
N GLY A 160 5.47 -16.49 -5.29
CA GLY A 160 4.82 -16.53 -6.61
C GLY A 160 3.59 -15.62 -6.73
N SER A 161 3.32 -14.77 -5.74
CA SER A 161 2.24 -13.77 -5.75
C SER A 161 2.70 -12.52 -6.51
N LEU A 162 2.72 -12.63 -7.85
CA LEU A 162 3.43 -11.68 -8.72
C LEU A 162 2.79 -10.29 -8.77
N ASP A 163 1.48 -10.21 -8.77
CA ASP A 163 0.70 -8.97 -8.74
C ASP A 163 0.94 -8.19 -7.45
N TRP A 164 0.88 -8.90 -6.33
CA TRP A 164 1.16 -8.31 -5.01
C TRP A 164 2.62 -7.90 -4.82
N ALA A 165 3.55 -8.71 -5.35
CA ALA A 165 4.96 -8.35 -5.35
C ALA A 165 5.20 -7.07 -6.16
N LEU A 166 4.49 -6.89 -7.28
CA LEU A 166 4.54 -5.67 -8.07
C LEU A 166 4.02 -4.47 -7.28
N ASP A 167 2.84 -4.60 -6.67
CA ASP A 167 2.23 -3.51 -5.89
C ASP A 167 3.12 -3.08 -4.72
N ALA A 168 3.56 -4.04 -3.90
CA ALA A 168 4.46 -3.75 -2.78
C ALA A 168 5.79 -3.11 -3.25
N ALA A 169 6.32 -3.54 -4.40
CA ALA A 169 7.52 -2.94 -4.98
C ALA A 169 7.29 -1.50 -5.44
N LEU A 170 6.12 -1.17 -6.02
CA LEU A 170 5.77 0.19 -6.41
C LEU A 170 5.60 1.10 -5.19
N VAL A 171 4.97 0.61 -4.12
CA VAL A 171 4.86 1.34 -2.85
C VAL A 171 6.25 1.60 -2.25
N ALA A 172 7.15 0.60 -2.26
CA ALA A 172 8.53 0.78 -1.81
C ALA A 172 9.28 1.80 -2.67
N ALA A 173 9.03 1.82 -3.99
CA ALA A 173 9.63 2.77 -4.92
C ALA A 173 9.14 4.20 -4.65
N ASP A 174 7.84 4.41 -4.47
CA ASP A 174 7.24 5.71 -4.11
C ASP A 174 7.88 6.27 -2.84
N ARG A 175 7.88 5.49 -1.76
CA ARG A 175 8.46 5.88 -0.48
C ARG A 175 9.97 6.15 -0.55
N SER A 176 10.70 5.38 -1.33
CA SER A 176 12.12 5.62 -1.56
C SER A 176 12.38 6.94 -2.28
N LEU A 177 11.56 7.28 -3.27
CA LEU A 177 11.63 8.55 -3.99
C LEU A 177 11.33 9.73 -3.06
N ARG A 178 10.27 9.63 -2.23
CA ARG A 178 9.95 10.65 -1.21
C ARG A 178 11.09 10.83 -0.22
N ALA A 179 11.63 9.74 0.34
CA ALA A 179 12.76 9.80 1.26
C ALA A 179 13.97 10.49 0.64
N LEU A 180 14.28 10.20 -0.63
CA LEU A 180 15.37 10.83 -1.37
C LEU A 180 15.13 12.33 -1.52
N LEU A 181 13.95 12.74 -2.00
CA LEU A 181 13.61 14.14 -2.26
C LEU A 181 13.61 14.97 -0.98
N LEU A 182 13.05 14.47 0.11
CA LEU A 182 13.08 15.09 1.43
C LEU A 182 14.51 15.25 1.97
N SER A 183 15.35 14.23 1.77
CA SER A 183 16.79 14.29 2.13
C SER A 183 17.55 15.32 1.29
N ARG A 184 17.03 15.70 0.12
CA ARG A 184 17.58 16.74 -0.76
C ARG A 184 16.96 18.11 -0.56
N GLY A 185 16.11 18.27 0.46
CA GLY A 185 15.52 19.54 0.87
C GLY A 185 14.24 19.90 0.18
N GLU A 186 13.63 18.99 -0.61
CA GLU A 186 12.29 19.21 -1.15
C GLU A 186 11.26 19.33 -0.01
N ASP A 187 10.25 20.15 -0.24
CA ASP A 187 9.19 20.35 0.75
C ASP A 187 8.21 19.16 0.69
N PRO A 188 7.85 18.54 1.83
CA PRO A 188 6.84 17.48 1.86
C PRO A 188 5.53 17.85 1.17
N GLU A 189 5.05 19.09 1.36
CA GLU A 189 3.79 19.54 0.72
C GLU A 189 3.93 19.64 -0.80
N ALA A 190 5.11 20.01 -1.30
CA ALA A 190 5.37 20.11 -2.74
C ALA A 190 5.39 18.76 -3.45
N ILE A 191 5.55 17.67 -2.74
CA ILE A 191 5.57 16.31 -3.28
C ILE A 191 4.44 15.43 -2.77
N ALA A 192 3.53 15.96 -1.94
CA ALA A 192 2.48 15.19 -1.28
C ALA A 192 1.57 14.44 -2.26
N HIS A 193 1.21 15.10 -3.36
CA HIS A 193 0.30 14.56 -4.38
C HIS A 193 1.00 14.05 -5.65
N ASP A 194 2.34 14.05 -5.65
CA ASP A 194 3.11 13.57 -6.80
C ASP A 194 3.08 12.02 -6.84
N GLY A 195 2.72 11.45 -7.98
CA GLY A 195 2.88 10.01 -8.25
C GLY A 195 4.32 9.65 -8.62
N ILE A 196 4.60 8.35 -8.75
CA ILE A 196 5.94 7.83 -9.12
C ILE A 196 6.55 8.55 -10.32
N PRO A 197 5.79 8.87 -11.41
CA PRO A 197 6.34 9.61 -12.56
C PRO A 197 6.93 10.96 -12.19
N ASP A 198 6.21 11.76 -11.42
CA ASP A 198 6.61 13.11 -11.02
C ASP A 198 7.76 13.06 -10.00
N LEU A 199 7.64 12.18 -9.00
CA LEU A 199 8.69 11.94 -8.02
C LEU A 199 10.00 11.50 -8.69
N LEU A 200 9.95 10.58 -9.65
CA LEU A 200 11.15 10.14 -10.38
C LEU A 200 11.72 11.26 -11.25
N ALA A 201 10.88 12.06 -11.90
CA ALA A 201 11.31 13.21 -12.67
C ALA A 201 12.04 14.25 -11.80
N ARG A 202 11.57 14.46 -10.58
CA ARG A 202 12.25 15.33 -9.59
C ARG A 202 13.55 14.68 -9.11
N ALA A 203 13.53 13.41 -8.74
CA ALA A 203 14.69 12.69 -8.20
C ALA A 203 15.86 12.65 -9.20
N VAL A 204 15.59 12.50 -10.49
CA VAL A 204 16.61 12.55 -11.58
C VAL A 204 17.35 13.90 -11.65
N ARG A 205 16.77 14.99 -11.16
CA ARG A 205 17.46 16.29 -11.08
C ARG A 205 18.54 16.30 -10.00
N HIS A 206 18.33 15.56 -8.92
CA HIS A 206 19.28 15.42 -7.81
C HIS A 206 20.26 14.26 -8.00
N VAL A 207 19.81 13.19 -8.64
CA VAL A 207 20.57 11.95 -8.89
C VAL A 207 20.33 11.51 -10.34
N PRO A 208 21.15 12.01 -11.30
CA PRO A 208 20.94 11.77 -12.74
C PRO A 208 20.97 10.29 -13.15
N GLU A 209 21.65 9.45 -12.38
CA GLU A 209 21.78 8.00 -12.61
C GLU A 209 20.41 7.29 -12.55
N LEU A 210 19.47 7.82 -11.76
CA LEU A 210 18.10 7.29 -11.67
C LEU A 210 17.31 7.36 -12.99
N ARG A 211 17.85 8.06 -14.01
CA ARG A 211 17.28 8.05 -15.35
C ARG A 211 17.18 6.64 -15.94
N SER A 212 18.05 5.73 -15.54
CA SER A 212 18.02 4.31 -15.92
C SER A 212 16.75 3.59 -15.45
N LEU A 213 16.08 4.12 -14.41
CA LEU A 213 14.87 3.54 -13.81
C LEU A 213 13.57 4.00 -14.48
N ARG A 214 13.63 4.79 -15.55
CA ARG A 214 12.43 5.17 -16.33
C ARG A 214 11.52 4.00 -16.75
N PRO A 215 12.02 2.79 -17.01
CA PRO A 215 11.13 1.65 -17.28
C PRO A 215 10.14 1.35 -16.15
N LEU A 216 10.41 1.77 -14.89
CA LEU A 216 9.46 1.69 -13.76
C LEU A 216 8.14 2.37 -14.09
N LEU A 217 8.14 3.49 -14.82
CA LEU A 217 6.94 4.23 -15.20
C LEU A 217 5.94 3.42 -16.04
N ARG A 218 6.40 2.34 -16.69
CA ARG A 218 5.53 1.45 -17.46
C ARG A 218 4.86 0.41 -16.56
N LEU A 219 5.34 0.24 -15.34
CA LEU A 219 4.84 -0.73 -14.38
C LEU A 219 3.76 -0.10 -13.48
N ASP A 220 3.86 1.21 -13.25
CA ASP A 220 2.93 1.99 -12.41
C ASP A 220 1.46 1.87 -12.88
N GLY A 221 1.22 1.81 -14.19
CA GLY A 221 -0.13 1.62 -14.73
C GLY A 221 -0.62 0.15 -14.79
N ILE A 222 0.18 -0.83 -14.36
CA ILE A 222 -0.20 -2.26 -14.43
C ILE A 222 -0.76 -2.74 -13.08
N ALA A 223 -0.31 -2.12 -12.00
CA ALA A 223 -0.44 -2.65 -10.64
C ALA A 223 -1.90 -2.85 -10.23
N LEU A 224 -2.64 -1.87 -9.87
CA LEU A 224 -3.96 -2.03 -9.25
C LEU A 224 -5.15 -1.87 -10.21
N ASP A 225 -4.89 -1.50 -11.47
CA ASP A 225 -5.96 -1.30 -12.44
C ASP A 225 -6.63 -2.63 -12.80
N MET A 226 -7.88 -2.80 -12.40
CA MET A 226 -8.71 -3.96 -12.79
C MET A 226 -8.97 -4.00 -14.30
N GLY A 227 -8.65 -2.93 -15.03
CA GLY A 227 -8.86 -2.79 -16.45
C GLY A 227 -10.32 -2.59 -16.83
N ASP A 228 -10.56 -2.45 -18.14
CA ASP A 228 -11.91 -2.38 -18.70
C ASP A 228 -12.68 -3.68 -18.48
N ALA A 229 -14.01 -3.59 -18.51
CA ALA A 229 -14.89 -4.74 -18.39
C ALA A 229 -14.50 -5.85 -19.40
N GLY A 230 -14.05 -6.99 -18.88
CA GLY A 230 -13.56 -8.13 -19.68
C GLY A 230 -12.04 -8.26 -19.81
N ALA A 231 -11.26 -7.32 -19.22
CA ALA A 231 -9.82 -7.51 -19.09
C ALA A 231 -9.50 -8.64 -18.10
N PRO A 232 -8.42 -9.41 -18.30
CA PRO A 232 -7.98 -10.40 -17.32
C PRO A 232 -7.64 -9.73 -15.98
N PRO A 233 -7.87 -10.40 -14.85
CA PRO A 233 -7.49 -9.88 -13.54
C PRO A 233 -5.97 -9.65 -13.44
N PRO A 234 -5.48 -8.77 -12.55
CA PRO A 234 -4.06 -8.48 -12.40
C PRO A 234 -3.18 -9.72 -12.21
N ALA A 235 -3.65 -10.70 -11.44
CA ALA A 235 -2.96 -11.97 -11.24
C ALA A 235 -2.63 -12.73 -12.56
N GLU A 236 -3.43 -12.54 -13.61
CA GLU A 236 -3.19 -13.13 -14.93
C GLU A 236 -2.37 -12.22 -15.86
N ARG A 237 -2.32 -10.91 -15.56
CA ARG A 237 -1.64 -9.89 -16.38
C ARG A 237 -0.17 -9.70 -16.00
N VAL A 238 0.14 -9.83 -14.69
CA VAL A 238 1.50 -9.61 -14.20
C VAL A 238 2.38 -10.83 -14.52
N ARG A 239 3.40 -10.60 -15.32
CA ARG A 239 4.37 -11.63 -15.68
C ARG A 239 5.49 -11.70 -14.65
N PRO A 240 6.13 -12.87 -14.46
CA PRO A 240 7.26 -13.01 -13.52
C PRO A 240 8.35 -11.95 -13.73
N ARG A 241 8.72 -11.68 -14.97
CA ARG A 241 9.72 -10.65 -15.30
C ARG A 241 9.29 -9.26 -14.83
N THR A 242 8.02 -8.90 -15.00
CA THR A 242 7.49 -7.60 -14.58
C THR A 242 7.62 -7.39 -13.07
N ALA A 243 7.24 -8.39 -12.27
CA ALA A 243 7.37 -8.34 -10.82
C ALA A 243 8.85 -8.31 -10.37
N HIS A 244 9.72 -9.11 -11.01
CA HIS A 244 11.16 -9.09 -10.73
C HIS A 244 11.80 -7.73 -11.05
N ASP A 245 11.45 -7.14 -12.19
CA ASP A 245 11.95 -5.83 -12.59
C ASP A 245 11.50 -4.74 -11.61
N ALA A 246 10.24 -4.78 -11.15
CA ALA A 246 9.71 -3.84 -10.15
C ALA A 246 10.48 -3.92 -8.83
N VAL A 247 10.68 -5.12 -8.30
CA VAL A 247 11.47 -5.34 -7.07
C VAL A 247 12.91 -4.87 -7.24
N ALA A 248 13.51 -5.10 -8.40
CA ALA A 248 14.88 -4.63 -8.69
C ALA A 248 14.95 -3.09 -8.70
N TYR A 249 14.00 -2.42 -9.34
CA TYR A 249 13.94 -0.95 -9.37
C TYR A 249 13.69 -0.35 -7.99
N ALA A 250 12.78 -0.94 -7.20
CA ALA A 250 12.53 -0.50 -5.83
C ALA A 250 13.80 -0.60 -4.96
N ARG A 251 14.57 -1.69 -5.12
CA ARG A 251 15.85 -1.88 -4.42
C ARG A 251 16.89 -0.83 -4.81
N GLU A 252 16.99 -0.49 -6.09
CA GLU A 252 17.91 0.57 -6.56
C GLU A 252 17.50 1.94 -6.02
N LEU A 253 16.20 2.27 -6.00
CA LEU A 253 15.69 3.52 -5.44
C LEU A 253 15.95 3.61 -3.94
N LEU A 254 15.72 2.53 -3.20
CA LEU A 254 16.00 2.47 -1.77
C LEU A 254 17.51 2.67 -1.49
N ALA A 255 18.38 2.06 -2.26
CA ALA A 255 19.83 2.24 -2.15
C ALA A 255 20.23 3.70 -2.42
N ALA A 256 19.65 4.34 -3.43
CA ALA A 256 19.88 5.75 -3.73
C ALA A 256 19.41 6.67 -2.61
N ALA A 257 18.23 6.39 -2.02
CA ALA A 257 17.69 7.15 -0.90
C ALA A 257 18.58 7.04 0.36
N ARG A 258 19.06 5.83 0.68
CA ARG A 258 20.03 5.61 1.77
C ARG A 258 21.33 6.39 1.55
N HIS A 259 21.85 6.39 0.32
CA HIS A 259 23.08 7.11 0.00
C HIS A 259 22.89 8.62 0.09
N ALA A 260 21.75 9.13 -0.36
CA ALA A 260 21.41 10.54 -0.29
C ALA A 260 21.44 11.09 1.16
N ARG A 261 21.08 10.25 2.13
CA ARG A 261 21.09 10.56 3.55
C ARG A 261 22.48 10.49 4.19
N GLY A 262 23.31 9.53 3.78
CA GLY A 262 24.64 9.30 4.38
C GLY A 262 25.76 10.24 3.89
N GLY A 263 25.47 11.09 2.92
CA GLY A 263 26.44 11.99 2.28
C GLY A 263 26.33 13.46 2.69
N GLY A 264 25.74 13.74 3.86
CA GLY A 264 25.65 15.09 4.43
C GLY A 264 26.69 15.34 5.53
#